data_c72cefb4a5f24f2f33785d2ef9ac4851
#
_entry.id   c72cefb4a5f24f2f33785d2ef9ac4851
#
_cell.length_a   1.000
_cell.length_b   1.000
_cell.length_c   1.000
_cell.angle_alpha   90.00
_cell.angle_beta   90.00
_cell.angle_gamma   90.00
#
_symmetry.space_group_name_H-M   'P 1'
#
loop_
_entity.id
_entity.type
_entity.pdbx_description
1 polymer ?
#
loop_
_entity_poly.entity_id
_entity_poly.type
_entity_poly.pdbx_seq_one_letter_code
_entity_poly.pdbx_strand_id
1 'polypeptide(L)'
;MSGLPKSINLGALSMSFDNLLKSDKKKTQEDEPEITNKDENEAFTQQELVVRWRAMCTRMPDKMQALAQRMKNITPTITEFPNIQVLAENNIQLNEMLPIRSRIRATLAKDLHNGQIGLTIRLARQEEIKPMLTPREELDKLMRNNSPVKKLVEALGLDLA
;
A
#
# COMPACT_ATOMS: atom_id res chain seq x y z
N MET A 1 -3.68 -18.14 56.78
CA MET A 1 -4.45 -18.36 55.76
C MET A 1 -3.85 -18.04 54.44
N SER A 2 -3.89 -18.55 53.58
CA SER A 2 -3.58 -18.03 52.31
C SER A 2 -4.60 -18.56 51.31
N GLY A 3 -5.38 -17.69 50.85
CA GLY A 3 -6.31 -18.02 49.79
C GLY A 3 -5.68 -18.31 48.44
N LEU A 4 -4.37 -18.35 48.38
CA LEU A 4 -3.68 -18.61 47.13
C LEU A 4 -3.61 -20.10 46.86
N PRO A 5 -4.20 -20.58 45.80
CA PRO A 5 -4.00 -21.96 45.37
C PRO A 5 -2.53 -22.17 45.02
N LYS A 6 -1.93 -23.09 45.75
CA LYS A 6 -0.51 -23.45 45.57
C LYS A 6 -0.24 -24.12 44.22
N SER A 7 -1.28 -24.30 43.41
CA SER A 7 -1.18 -25.01 42.15
C SER A 7 -1.52 -24.12 40.95
N ILE A 8 -1.10 -22.87 40.97
CA ILE A 8 -1.05 -22.13 39.71
C ILE A 8 0.03 -22.80 38.84
N ASN A 9 -0.42 -23.64 37.97
CA ASN A 9 0.47 -24.30 37.05
C ASN A 9 0.86 -23.32 35.95
N LEU A 10 1.93 -22.61 36.18
CA LEU A 10 2.50 -21.67 35.22
C LEU A 10 2.85 -22.36 33.89
N GLY A 11 3.13 -23.67 33.93
CA GLY A 11 3.33 -24.46 32.71
C GLY A 11 2.07 -24.57 31.85
N ALA A 12 0.89 -24.70 32.47
CA ALA A 12 -0.38 -24.72 31.74
C ALA A 12 -0.69 -23.37 31.07
N LEU A 13 -0.38 -22.27 31.72
CA LEU A 13 -0.51 -20.94 31.15
C LEU A 13 0.48 -20.73 29.96
N SER A 14 1.69 -21.22 30.10
CA SER A 14 2.69 -21.18 29.03
C SER A 14 2.26 -22.01 27.82
N MET A 15 1.72 -23.19 28.03
CA MET A 15 1.19 -24.02 26.93
C MET A 15 0.01 -23.37 26.21
N SER A 16 -0.82 -22.65 26.94
CA SER A 16 -1.96 -21.92 26.37
C SER A 16 -1.49 -20.77 25.48
N PHE A 17 -0.45 -20.08 25.88
CA PHE A 17 0.18 -19.03 25.06
C PHE A 17 0.83 -19.57 23.80
N ASP A 18 1.54 -20.69 23.92
CA ASP A 18 2.15 -21.36 22.75
C ASP A 18 1.10 -21.81 21.73
N ASN A 19 -0.04 -22.30 22.20
CA ASN A 19 -1.14 -22.67 21.31
C ASN A 19 -1.76 -21.46 20.62
N LEU A 20 -1.89 -20.33 21.29
CA LEU A 20 -2.36 -19.08 20.70
C LEU A 20 -1.39 -18.56 19.64
N LEU A 21 -0.10 -18.58 19.94
CA LEU A 21 0.93 -18.16 18.99
C LEU A 21 1.03 -19.11 17.78
N LYS A 22 0.89 -20.39 18.01
CA LYS A 22 0.85 -21.39 16.93
C LYS A 22 -0.43 -21.29 16.11
N SER A 23 -1.55 -21.00 16.76
CA SER A 23 -2.82 -20.77 16.09
C SER A 23 -2.77 -19.56 15.18
N ASP A 24 -2.17 -18.46 15.65
CA ASP A 24 -2.03 -17.26 14.84
C ASP A 24 -1.05 -17.46 13.67
N LYS A 25 0.05 -18.18 13.89
CA LYS A 25 0.98 -18.54 12.82
C LYS A 25 0.34 -19.46 11.79
N LYS A 26 -0.49 -20.40 12.23
CA LYS A 26 -1.15 -21.36 11.34
C LYS A 26 -2.25 -20.69 10.52
N LYS A 27 -3.01 -19.75 11.11
CA LYS A 27 -3.99 -18.97 10.38
C LYS A 27 -3.35 -18.05 9.33
N THR A 28 -2.18 -17.51 9.63
CA THR A 28 -1.46 -16.64 8.69
C THR A 28 -0.89 -17.42 7.52
N GLN A 29 -0.58 -18.70 7.69
CA GLN A 29 -0.03 -19.54 6.62
C GLN A 29 -1.11 -20.19 5.74
N GLU A 30 -2.29 -20.48 6.29
CA GLU A 30 -3.38 -21.13 5.54
C GLU A 30 -4.17 -20.12 4.66
N ASP A 31 -4.12 -18.83 4.99
CA ASP A 31 -4.85 -17.78 4.26
C ASP A 31 -3.99 -16.99 3.24
N GLU A 32 -2.73 -17.35 3.08
CA GLU A 32 -1.91 -16.74 2.03
C GLU A 32 -2.31 -17.31 0.66
N PRO A 33 -2.89 -16.50 -0.23
CA PRO A 33 -3.21 -16.98 -1.55
C PRO A 33 -1.92 -17.31 -2.29
N GLU A 34 -1.78 -18.58 -2.64
CA GLU A 34 -0.64 -19.02 -3.43
C GLU A 34 -0.70 -18.44 -4.84
N ILE A 35 0.45 -18.04 -5.32
CA ILE A 35 0.61 -17.68 -6.72
C ILE A 35 0.54 -18.96 -7.54
N THR A 36 -0.56 -19.15 -8.26
CA THR A 36 -0.81 -20.35 -9.06
C THR A 36 -0.08 -20.34 -10.41
N ASN A 37 0.31 -19.17 -10.88
CA ASN A 37 0.95 -18.95 -12.17
C ASN A 37 2.44 -18.63 -12.06
N LYS A 38 3.17 -19.37 -11.25
CA LYS A 38 4.61 -19.16 -11.00
C LYS A 38 5.47 -19.24 -12.27
N ASP A 39 5.01 -19.96 -13.27
CA ASP A 39 5.71 -20.19 -14.53
C ASP A 39 5.44 -19.08 -15.56
N GLU A 40 4.42 -18.27 -15.34
CA GLU A 40 4.12 -17.14 -16.22
C GLU A 40 5.09 -16.00 -15.94
N ASN A 41 5.63 -15.43 -16.99
CA ASN A 41 6.62 -14.35 -16.92
C ASN A 41 6.42 -13.35 -18.07
N GLU A 42 5.20 -12.86 -18.22
CA GLU A 42 4.89 -11.85 -19.21
C GLU A 42 5.38 -10.47 -18.77
N ALA A 43 5.92 -9.73 -19.72
CA ALA A 43 6.29 -8.34 -19.48
C ALA A 43 5.03 -7.47 -19.40
N PHE A 44 5.02 -6.53 -18.46
CA PHE A 44 3.92 -5.57 -18.31
C PHE A 44 4.47 -4.14 -18.21
N THR A 45 3.68 -3.20 -18.63
CA THR A 45 4.02 -1.77 -18.58
C THR A 45 3.52 -1.12 -17.29
N GLN A 46 4.04 0.07 -17.01
CA GLN A 46 3.56 0.89 -15.90
C GLN A 46 2.06 1.20 -16.03
N GLN A 47 1.57 1.42 -17.23
CA GLN A 47 0.16 1.69 -17.50
C GLN A 47 -0.73 0.48 -17.21
N GLU A 48 -0.31 -0.68 -17.65
CA GLU A 48 -1.00 -1.95 -17.38
C GLU A 48 -1.07 -2.23 -15.89
N LEU A 49 0.02 -2.00 -15.18
CA LEU A 49 0.06 -2.13 -13.72
C LEU A 49 -0.99 -1.24 -13.05
N VAL A 50 -1.08 0.03 -13.43
CA VAL A 50 -2.05 0.98 -12.88
C VAL A 50 -3.49 0.56 -13.17
N VAL A 51 -3.76 0.12 -14.40
CA VAL A 51 -5.09 -0.35 -14.80
C VAL A 51 -5.50 -1.57 -13.98
N ARG A 52 -4.61 -2.56 -13.86
CA ARG A 52 -4.88 -3.78 -13.07
C ARG A 52 -5.02 -3.48 -11.59
N TRP A 53 -4.24 -2.57 -11.06
CA TRP A 53 -4.33 -2.10 -9.69
C TRP A 53 -5.71 -1.51 -9.39
N ARG A 54 -6.19 -0.61 -10.22
CA ARG A 54 -7.51 0.01 -10.07
C ARG A 54 -8.64 -1.00 -10.21
N ALA A 55 -8.53 -1.91 -11.17
CA ALA A 55 -9.49 -2.99 -11.35
C ALA A 55 -9.55 -3.91 -10.12
N MET A 56 -8.42 -4.24 -9.54
CA MET A 56 -8.34 -5.00 -8.29
C MET A 56 -9.04 -4.27 -7.13
N CYS A 57 -8.77 -2.98 -6.95
CA CYS A 57 -9.41 -2.17 -5.93
C CYS A 57 -10.94 -2.15 -6.07
N THR A 58 -11.43 -2.11 -7.31
CA THR A 58 -12.87 -2.13 -7.59
C THR A 58 -13.53 -3.46 -7.22
N ARG A 59 -12.78 -4.56 -7.29
CA ARG A 59 -13.25 -5.90 -6.95
C ARG A 59 -13.13 -6.26 -5.46
N MET A 60 -12.60 -5.36 -4.64
CA MET A 60 -12.44 -5.62 -3.20
C MET A 60 -13.79 -5.76 -2.49
N PRO A 61 -13.89 -6.63 -1.45
CA PRO A 61 -15.13 -6.83 -0.70
C PRO A 61 -15.66 -5.54 -0.07
N ASP A 62 -16.98 -5.48 0.16
CA ASP A 62 -17.63 -4.33 0.78
C ASP A 62 -17.03 -3.94 2.14
N LYS A 63 -16.59 -4.92 2.89
CA LYS A 63 -15.89 -4.70 4.17
C LYS A 63 -14.62 -3.88 4.04
N MET A 64 -14.01 -3.87 2.86
CA MET A 64 -12.73 -3.21 2.58
C MET A 64 -12.89 -2.00 1.64
N GLN A 65 -14.11 -1.52 1.42
CA GLN A 65 -14.37 -0.41 0.49
C GLN A 65 -13.63 0.88 0.87
N ALA A 66 -13.55 1.19 2.16
CA ALA A 66 -12.80 2.34 2.62
C ALA A 66 -11.30 2.25 2.28
N LEU A 67 -10.71 1.08 2.48
CA LEU A 67 -9.33 0.81 2.08
C LEU A 67 -9.18 0.83 0.55
N ALA A 68 -10.11 0.21 -0.17
CA ALA A 68 -10.12 0.18 -1.63
C ALA A 68 -10.12 1.59 -2.24
N GLN A 69 -10.91 2.51 -1.70
CA GLN A 69 -10.94 3.90 -2.15
C GLN A 69 -9.60 4.61 -1.92
N ARG A 70 -8.97 4.37 -0.78
CA ARG A 70 -7.63 4.92 -0.50
C ARG A 70 -6.58 4.32 -1.44
N MET A 71 -6.64 3.01 -1.68
CA MET A 71 -5.72 2.32 -2.58
C MET A 71 -5.86 2.78 -4.04
N LYS A 72 -7.05 3.15 -4.50
CA LYS A 72 -7.26 3.72 -5.84
C LYS A 72 -6.49 5.01 -6.06
N ASN A 73 -6.27 5.78 -5.02
CA ASN A 73 -5.51 7.04 -5.08
C ASN A 73 -3.99 6.80 -5.12
N ILE A 74 -3.54 5.60 -4.76
CA ILE A 74 -2.14 5.23 -4.82
C ILE A 74 -1.80 4.76 -6.23
N THR A 75 -0.69 5.24 -6.76
CA THR A 75 -0.14 4.77 -8.02
C THR A 75 1.00 3.80 -7.73
N PRO A 76 0.83 2.49 -8.00
CA PRO A 76 1.93 1.55 -7.88
C PRO A 76 2.99 1.85 -8.94
N THR A 77 4.25 1.65 -8.60
CA THR A 77 5.38 1.90 -9.51
C THR A 77 6.24 0.65 -9.67
N ILE A 78 6.77 0.46 -10.88
CA ILE A 78 7.76 -0.58 -11.14
C ILE A 78 9.13 -0.01 -10.76
N THR A 79 9.81 -0.69 -9.84
CA THR A 79 11.17 -0.32 -9.42
C THR A 79 12.21 -1.07 -10.26
N GLU A 80 12.47 -2.30 -9.90
CA GLU A 80 13.29 -3.23 -10.68
C GLU A 80 12.37 -4.34 -11.19
N PHE A 81 12.09 -4.36 -12.49
CA PHE A 81 11.16 -5.34 -13.07
C PHE A 81 11.53 -6.77 -12.64
N PRO A 82 10.61 -7.60 -12.19
CA PRO A 82 9.15 -7.40 -12.07
C PRO A 82 8.68 -6.86 -10.71
N ASN A 83 9.51 -6.21 -9.95
CA ASN A 83 9.19 -5.72 -8.61
C ASN A 83 8.34 -4.45 -8.66
N ILE A 84 7.31 -4.43 -7.82
CA ILE A 84 6.36 -3.32 -7.70
C ILE A 84 6.51 -2.69 -6.33
N GLN A 85 6.51 -1.38 -6.28
CA GLN A 85 6.52 -0.59 -5.06
C GLN A 85 5.21 0.18 -4.90
N VAL A 86 4.66 0.12 -3.69
CA VAL A 86 3.45 0.85 -3.30
C VAL A 86 3.78 1.75 -2.12
N LEU A 87 3.40 3.02 -2.21
CA LEU A 87 3.66 4.02 -1.17
C LEU A 87 2.38 4.31 -0.41
N ALA A 88 2.37 3.99 0.89
CA ALA A 88 1.30 4.39 1.80
C ALA A 88 1.50 5.83 2.28
N GLU A 89 0.44 6.60 2.34
CA GLU A 89 0.50 8.02 2.74
C GLU A 89 0.68 8.19 4.26
N ASN A 90 0.21 7.22 5.03
CA ASN A 90 0.31 7.24 6.49
C ASN A 90 0.42 5.83 7.08
N ASN A 91 0.76 5.77 8.36
CA ASN A 91 0.93 4.51 9.07
C ASN A 91 -0.36 3.68 9.15
N ILE A 92 -1.52 4.32 9.23
CA ILE A 92 -2.82 3.63 9.28
C ILE A 92 -3.02 2.85 7.99
N GLN A 93 -2.84 3.51 6.85
CA GLN A 93 -2.95 2.90 5.53
C GLN A 93 -1.93 1.78 5.34
N LEU A 94 -0.68 2.01 5.77
CA LEU A 94 0.36 0.97 5.73
C LEU A 94 -0.06 -0.27 6.53
N ASN A 95 -0.53 -0.08 7.75
CA ASN A 95 -0.97 -1.17 8.63
C ASN A 95 -2.21 -1.91 8.11
N GLU A 96 -3.08 -1.22 7.38
CA GLU A 96 -4.24 -1.83 6.71
C GLU A 96 -3.84 -2.63 5.48
N MET A 97 -2.81 -2.23 4.76
CA MET A 97 -2.35 -2.88 3.53
C MET A 97 -1.42 -4.08 3.78
N LEU A 98 -0.61 -4.03 4.82
CA LEU A 98 0.36 -5.10 5.10
C LEU A 98 -0.29 -6.49 5.27
N PRO A 99 -1.40 -6.66 5.99
CA PRO A 99 -2.06 -7.97 6.13
C PRO A 99 -2.56 -8.56 4.81
N ILE A 100 -2.90 -7.73 3.85
CA ILE A 100 -3.41 -8.15 2.54
C ILE A 100 -2.36 -8.11 1.43
N ARG A 101 -1.12 -7.83 1.77
CA ARG A 101 0.00 -7.75 0.81
C ARG A 101 0.09 -8.99 -0.08
N SER A 102 0.02 -10.17 0.51
CA SER A 102 0.09 -11.43 -0.22
C SER A 102 -1.06 -11.59 -1.21
N ARG A 103 -2.27 -11.18 -0.83
CA ARG A 103 -3.44 -11.18 -1.71
C ARG A 103 -3.28 -10.21 -2.87
N ILE A 104 -2.80 -9.01 -2.60
CA ILE A 104 -2.51 -8.00 -3.62
C ILE A 104 -1.50 -8.55 -4.63
N ARG A 105 -0.41 -9.11 -4.14
CA ARG A 105 0.63 -9.72 -4.97
C ARG A 105 0.08 -10.85 -5.84
N ALA A 106 -0.65 -11.77 -5.25
CA ALA A 106 -1.23 -12.91 -5.98
C ALA A 106 -2.23 -12.45 -7.05
N THR A 107 -3.07 -11.48 -6.74
CA THR A 107 -4.03 -10.92 -7.69
C THR A 107 -3.33 -10.24 -8.86
N LEU A 108 -2.33 -9.41 -8.58
CA LEU A 108 -1.54 -8.74 -9.62
C LEU A 108 -0.75 -9.74 -10.47
N ALA A 109 -0.16 -10.75 -9.85
CA ALA A 109 0.55 -11.81 -10.56
C ALA A 109 -0.35 -12.53 -11.57
N LYS A 110 -1.58 -12.81 -11.17
CA LYS A 110 -2.59 -13.42 -12.03
C LYS A 110 -3.06 -12.48 -13.14
N ASP A 111 -3.38 -11.24 -12.81
CA ASP A 111 -3.92 -10.27 -13.75
C ASP A 111 -2.88 -9.80 -14.78
N LEU A 112 -1.61 -9.77 -14.40
CA LEU A 112 -0.48 -9.37 -15.26
C LEU A 112 0.23 -10.57 -15.91
N HIS A 113 -0.24 -11.78 -15.66
CA HIS A 113 0.37 -13.01 -16.16
C HIS A 113 1.87 -13.12 -15.85
N ASN A 114 2.24 -12.71 -14.64
CA ASN A 114 3.62 -12.76 -14.18
C ASN A 114 3.71 -13.22 -12.73
N GLY A 115 4.10 -14.46 -12.53
CA GLY A 115 4.27 -15.05 -11.19
C GLY A 115 5.54 -14.63 -10.45
N GLN A 116 6.42 -13.90 -11.10
CA GLN A 116 7.69 -13.43 -10.53
C GLN A 116 7.56 -12.07 -9.81
N ILE A 117 6.39 -11.48 -9.82
CA ILE A 117 6.14 -10.15 -9.23
C ILE A 117 6.52 -10.14 -7.75
N GLY A 118 7.37 -9.17 -7.37
CA GLY A 118 7.60 -8.80 -5.98
C GLY A 118 6.77 -7.57 -5.61
N LEU A 119 6.21 -7.55 -4.42
CA LEU A 119 5.45 -6.40 -3.93
C LEU A 119 6.07 -5.87 -2.65
N THR A 120 6.44 -4.60 -2.67
CA THR A 120 6.93 -3.86 -1.51
C THR A 120 5.98 -2.74 -1.18
N ILE A 121 5.50 -2.70 0.06
CA ILE A 121 4.65 -1.62 0.57
C ILE A 121 5.47 -0.89 1.63
N ARG A 122 5.66 0.41 1.46
CA ARG A 122 6.36 1.25 2.43
C ARG A 122 5.64 2.58 2.64
N LEU A 123 5.99 3.24 3.72
CA LEU A 123 5.50 4.59 3.98
C LEU A 123 6.16 5.58 3.00
N ALA A 124 5.35 6.43 2.39
CA ALA A 124 5.84 7.52 1.56
C ALA A 124 6.59 8.56 2.41
N ARG A 125 7.68 9.07 1.90
CA ARG A 125 8.37 10.21 2.52
C ARG A 125 7.55 11.47 2.28
N GLN A 126 7.70 12.47 3.15
CA GLN A 126 6.98 13.75 2.99
C GLN A 126 7.23 14.40 1.63
N GLU A 127 8.39 14.22 1.07
CA GLU A 127 8.77 14.71 -0.26
C GLU A 127 8.04 14.00 -1.40
N GLU A 128 7.60 12.77 -1.19
CA GLU A 128 6.89 11.94 -2.17
C GLU A 128 5.38 12.14 -2.12
N ILE A 129 4.86 12.66 -1.02
CA ILE A 129 3.45 13.04 -0.89
C ILE A 129 3.26 14.36 -1.63
N LYS A 130 2.47 14.35 -2.70
CA LYS A 130 2.09 15.59 -3.39
C LYS A 130 1.04 16.28 -2.55
N PRO A 131 1.36 17.39 -1.85
CA PRO A 131 0.34 18.15 -1.17
C PRO A 131 -0.64 18.71 -2.19
N MET A 132 -1.92 18.76 -1.84
CA MET A 132 -2.88 19.53 -2.61
C MET A 132 -2.56 21.00 -2.45
N LEU A 133 -1.84 21.56 -3.41
CA LEU A 133 -1.50 22.96 -3.45
C LEU A 133 -2.75 23.78 -3.79
N THR A 134 -2.95 24.88 -3.11
CA THR A 134 -3.93 25.88 -3.55
C THR A 134 -3.47 26.46 -4.90
N PRO A 135 -4.38 27.01 -5.74
CA PRO A 135 -3.99 27.63 -7.01
C PRO A 135 -2.91 28.70 -6.86
N ARG A 136 -2.93 29.43 -5.75
CA ARG A 136 -1.91 30.43 -5.42
C ARG A 136 -0.54 29.80 -5.13
N GLU A 137 -0.52 28.72 -4.37
CA GLU A 137 0.72 27.97 -4.07
C GLU A 137 1.30 27.31 -5.32
N GLU A 138 0.46 26.79 -6.20
CA GLU A 138 0.89 26.28 -7.51
C GLU A 138 1.52 27.36 -8.36
N LEU A 139 0.92 28.55 -8.39
CA LEU A 139 1.45 29.70 -9.11
C LEU A 139 2.79 30.15 -8.53
N ASP A 140 2.90 30.25 -7.21
CA ASP A 140 4.15 30.59 -6.53
C ASP A 140 5.27 29.57 -6.83
N LYS A 141 4.93 28.30 -6.87
CA LYS A 141 5.87 27.25 -7.23
C LYS A 141 6.32 27.36 -8.69
N LEU A 142 5.42 27.64 -9.60
CA LEU A 142 5.73 27.88 -11.01
C LEU A 142 6.61 29.11 -11.18
N MET A 143 6.34 30.19 -10.45
CA MET A 143 7.12 31.43 -10.48
C MET A 143 8.55 31.21 -9.95
N ARG A 144 8.73 30.38 -8.92
CA ARG A 144 10.06 30.04 -8.40
C ARG A 144 10.89 29.22 -9.37
N ASN A 145 10.22 28.33 -10.11
CA ASN A 145 10.87 27.41 -11.03
C ASN A 145 11.02 27.96 -12.45
N ASN A 146 10.31 29.05 -12.77
CA ASN A 146 10.23 29.54 -14.14
C ASN A 146 10.15 31.07 -14.19
N SER A 147 11.28 31.73 -14.40
CA SER A 147 11.37 33.19 -14.54
C SER A 147 10.44 33.81 -15.60
N PRO A 148 10.22 33.23 -16.80
CA PRO A 148 9.29 33.77 -17.77
C PRO A 148 7.85 33.85 -17.28
N VAL A 149 7.39 32.88 -16.47
CA VAL A 149 6.04 32.87 -15.89
C VAL A 149 5.87 34.05 -14.91
N LYS A 150 6.87 34.31 -14.08
CA LYS A 150 6.89 35.43 -13.16
C LYS A 150 6.73 36.76 -13.91
N LYS A 151 7.50 36.97 -14.96
CA LYS A 151 7.42 38.18 -15.81
C LYS A 151 6.05 38.32 -16.46
N LEU A 152 5.45 37.24 -16.91
CA LEU A 152 4.13 37.22 -17.51
C LEU A 152 3.05 37.66 -16.50
N VAL A 153 3.09 37.13 -15.29
CA VAL A 153 2.16 37.46 -14.20
C VAL A 153 2.28 38.93 -13.82
N GLU A 154 3.49 39.47 -13.69
CA GLU A 154 3.76 40.86 -13.39
C GLU A 154 3.29 41.79 -14.54
N ALA A 155 3.54 41.39 -15.79
CA ALA A 155 3.15 42.19 -16.96
C ALA A 155 1.64 42.24 -17.17
N LEU A 156 0.92 41.17 -16.84
CA LEU A 156 -0.54 41.07 -17.00
C LEU A 156 -1.32 41.52 -15.77
N GLY A 157 -0.64 41.83 -14.66
CA GLY A 157 -1.28 42.22 -13.40
C GLY A 157 -2.19 41.14 -12.83
N LEU A 158 -1.90 39.85 -13.10
CA LEU A 158 -2.67 38.74 -12.62
C LEU A 158 -2.45 38.55 -11.12
N ASP A 159 -3.46 38.92 -10.34
CA ASP A 159 -3.48 38.68 -8.91
C ASP A 159 -4.55 37.61 -8.58
N LEU A 160 -4.10 36.49 -8.09
CA LEU A 160 -4.94 35.42 -7.58
C LEU A 160 -5.18 35.67 -6.08
N ALA A 161 -5.97 36.66 -5.80
CA ALA A 161 -6.37 36.98 -4.43
C ALA A 161 -7.35 35.94 -3.87
#